data_b0fff6cc486d4c36b63afcd61e941f13
#
_entry.id   b0fff6cc486d4c36b63afcd61e941f13
#
_cell.length_a   1.000
_cell.length_b   1.000
_cell.length_c   1.000
_cell.angle_alpha   90.00
_cell.angle_beta   90.00
_cell.angle_gamma   90.00
#
_symmetry.space_group_name_H-M   'P 1'
#
loop_
_entity.id
_entity.type
_entity.pdbx_description
1 polymer ?
#
loop_
_entity_poly.entity_id
_entity_poly.type
_entity_poly.pdbx_seq_one_letter_code
_entity_poly.pdbx_strand_id
1 'polypeptide(L)'
;ALEVMSRFAANPKWLIYLPPTMSPCETSHEPGLLEHPTEAFAYYRYEGIEQVVCEEKHMGSRAVVIICRSEDVARQRFGVTGEGIGICYTRTGRRFFDDAALEAELLSRIRAALDVRGFWQTFSTDWVCLDCELMPWSVKAQALLLHQYAAVGAASRSALGEAVNLLEQAQAAGQDVDELLIKFRTQKQLTGQYVEAYRHYCWPVHSVADLKLAPFHILATQDEVHVNKGHAWHMDTLAQLCQADSELLLATPYKVVNVNDTSSLEEGIAWWHELTGRGGEGMVVKPSDFIARGRSGLVQPAVKCRGSEYLRIIYGPEYDLPENLERLRQRGLGRKRSLALREFALGIEGLERFVRSEPLRRVHECVFGVLALESEPVDPRL
;
A
#
# COMPACT_ATOMS: atom_id res chain seq x y z
N ALA A 1 11.50 -17.10 9.54
CA ALA A 1 10.02 -17.08 9.61
C ALA A 1 9.53 -17.50 11.01
N LEU A 2 9.89 -18.70 11.52
CA LEU A 2 9.44 -19.18 12.84
C LEU A 2 9.82 -18.23 13.99
N GLU A 3 11.00 -17.64 13.96
CA GLU A 3 11.44 -16.70 14.99
C GLU A 3 10.67 -15.37 14.94
N VAL A 4 10.39 -14.85 13.76
CA VAL A 4 9.56 -13.66 13.56
C VAL A 4 8.13 -13.93 14.04
N MET A 5 7.60 -15.12 13.74
CA MET A 5 6.26 -15.51 14.17
C MET A 5 6.12 -15.65 15.69
N SER A 6 7.13 -16.22 16.36
CA SER A 6 7.08 -16.42 17.81
C SER A 6 7.20 -15.13 18.62
N ARG A 7 7.84 -14.10 18.08
CA ARG A 7 8.10 -12.84 18.80
C ARG A 7 7.17 -11.68 18.46
N PHE A 8 6.63 -11.65 17.23
CA PHE A 8 5.99 -10.45 16.69
C PHE A 8 4.67 -10.70 15.96
N ALA A 9 4.31 -11.95 15.68
CA ALA A 9 3.06 -12.26 15.02
C ALA A 9 1.86 -11.94 15.93
N ALA A 10 0.77 -11.53 15.33
CA ALA A 10 -0.54 -11.54 15.97
C ALA A 10 -0.89 -12.99 16.40
N ASN A 11 -1.88 -13.15 17.30
CA ASN A 11 -2.35 -14.49 17.64
C ASN A 11 -2.64 -15.30 16.37
N PRO A 12 -1.96 -16.45 16.16
CA PRO A 12 -2.09 -17.20 14.90
C PRO A 12 -3.51 -17.61 14.55
N LYS A 13 -4.41 -17.69 15.51
CA LYS A 13 -5.82 -17.99 15.27
C LYS A 13 -6.52 -16.95 14.41
N TRP A 14 -6.07 -15.69 14.44
CA TRP A 14 -6.56 -14.63 13.57
C TRP A 14 -5.91 -14.62 12.17
N LEU A 15 -4.75 -15.26 12.02
CA LEU A 15 -3.97 -15.17 10.78
C LEU A 15 -4.53 -16.14 9.72
N ILE A 16 -5.57 -15.71 9.03
CA ILE A 16 -6.23 -16.47 7.95
C ILE A 16 -5.80 -16.03 6.55
N TYR A 17 -5.16 -14.85 6.45
CA TYR A 17 -4.73 -14.25 5.19
C TYR A 17 -3.53 -13.33 5.40
N LEU A 18 -2.60 -13.32 4.47
CA LEU A 18 -1.60 -12.28 4.33
C LEU A 18 -1.64 -11.74 2.90
N PRO A 19 -1.71 -10.40 2.73
CA PRO A 19 -1.79 -9.80 1.42
C PRO A 19 -0.48 -9.92 0.64
N PRO A 20 -0.56 -10.08 -0.69
CA PRO A 20 0.62 -10.18 -1.53
C PRO A 20 1.40 -8.86 -1.56
N THR A 21 2.69 -8.98 -1.86
CA THR A 21 3.49 -7.85 -2.31
C THR A 21 2.98 -7.33 -3.65
N MET A 22 3.34 -6.10 -4.00
CA MET A 22 2.94 -5.46 -5.24
C MET A 22 4.17 -5.04 -6.04
N SER A 23 4.21 -5.44 -7.31
CA SER A 23 5.24 -4.98 -8.24
C SER A 23 4.96 -3.55 -8.69
N PRO A 24 5.99 -2.71 -8.89
CA PRO A 24 5.82 -1.51 -9.68
C PRO A 24 5.56 -1.85 -11.16
N CYS A 25 5.07 -0.87 -11.93
CA CYS A 25 5.06 -0.96 -13.39
C CYS A 25 6.49 -1.05 -13.95
N GLU A 26 6.61 -1.35 -15.24
CA GLU A 26 7.89 -1.20 -15.95
C GLU A 26 8.40 0.25 -15.82
N THR A 27 9.66 0.42 -16.11
CA THR A 27 10.28 1.75 -16.04
C THR A 27 9.89 2.58 -17.25
N SER A 28 9.48 3.82 -16.99
CA SER A 28 9.04 4.73 -18.04
C SER A 28 10.21 5.31 -18.83
N HIS A 29 9.96 5.53 -20.12
CA HIS A 29 10.83 6.30 -21.00
C HIS A 29 10.51 7.80 -21.02
N GLU A 30 9.44 8.23 -20.35
CA GLU A 30 9.09 9.63 -20.22
C GLU A 30 10.20 10.41 -19.51
N PRO A 31 10.57 11.61 -20.01
CA PRO A 31 11.63 12.42 -19.41
C PRO A 31 11.33 12.75 -17.94
N GLY A 32 12.31 12.50 -17.08
CA GLY A 32 12.21 12.80 -15.64
C GLY A 32 11.33 11.83 -14.83
N LEU A 33 10.69 10.84 -15.44
CA LEU A 33 9.83 9.88 -14.77
C LEU A 33 10.46 8.48 -14.71
N LEU A 34 10.35 7.83 -13.57
CA LEU A 34 10.71 6.41 -13.40
C LEU A 34 9.52 5.49 -13.64
N GLU A 35 8.33 5.90 -13.23
CA GLU A 35 7.07 5.16 -13.37
C GLU A 35 6.03 6.06 -14.05
N HIS A 36 5.22 5.46 -14.93
CA HIS A 36 4.14 6.15 -15.62
C HIS A 36 2.98 5.17 -15.90
N PRO A 37 1.72 5.59 -15.91
CA PRO A 37 0.57 4.70 -16.13
C PRO A 37 0.60 3.96 -17.46
N THR A 38 1.17 4.54 -18.50
CA THR A 38 1.31 3.91 -19.83
C THR A 38 1.96 2.53 -19.73
N GLU A 39 2.94 2.36 -18.85
CA GLU A 39 3.64 1.09 -18.68
C GLU A 39 2.75 0.03 -18.01
N ALA A 40 1.91 0.45 -17.05
CA ALA A 40 0.94 -0.44 -16.42
C ALA A 40 -0.17 -0.84 -17.41
N PHE A 41 -0.67 0.10 -18.20
CA PHE A 41 -1.68 -0.16 -19.23
C PHE A 41 -1.12 -1.06 -20.35
N ALA A 42 0.11 -0.83 -20.78
CA ALA A 42 0.80 -1.67 -21.76
C ALA A 42 0.97 -3.11 -21.28
N TYR A 43 1.30 -3.30 -20.00
CA TYR A 43 1.40 -4.63 -19.40
C TYR A 43 0.05 -5.37 -19.49
N TYR A 44 -1.05 -4.78 -19.02
CA TYR A 44 -2.35 -5.42 -19.04
C TYR A 44 -2.88 -5.65 -20.46
N ARG A 45 -2.66 -4.71 -21.37
CA ARG A 45 -2.98 -4.89 -22.79
C ARG A 45 -2.21 -6.07 -23.40
N TYR A 46 -0.92 -6.20 -23.09
CA TYR A 46 -0.10 -7.32 -23.55
C TYR A 46 -0.63 -8.65 -23.05
N GLU A 47 -1.09 -8.71 -21.81
CA GLU A 47 -1.72 -9.90 -21.21
C GLU A 47 -3.13 -10.18 -21.76
N GLY A 48 -3.71 -9.30 -22.57
CA GLY A 48 -5.04 -9.46 -23.14
C GLY A 48 -6.18 -9.02 -22.21
N ILE A 49 -5.88 -8.23 -21.20
CA ILE A 49 -6.88 -7.62 -20.30
C ILE A 49 -7.36 -6.32 -20.96
N GLU A 50 -8.66 -6.20 -21.18
CA GLU A 50 -9.26 -5.02 -21.85
C GLU A 50 -9.58 -3.89 -20.87
N GLN A 51 -10.03 -4.23 -19.67
CA GLN A 51 -10.42 -3.26 -18.66
C GLN A 51 -9.61 -3.40 -17.39
N VAL A 52 -9.16 -2.26 -16.88
CA VAL A 52 -8.46 -2.15 -15.61
C VAL A 52 -9.17 -1.17 -14.69
N VAL A 53 -9.02 -1.38 -13.39
CA VAL A 53 -9.45 -0.46 -12.33
C VAL A 53 -8.20 0.24 -11.81
N CYS A 54 -8.17 1.55 -11.96
CA CYS A 54 -7.14 2.43 -11.40
C CYS A 54 -7.66 2.97 -10.07
N GLU A 55 -7.02 2.64 -8.97
CA GLU A 55 -7.37 3.11 -7.62
C GLU A 55 -6.36 4.14 -7.14
N GLU A 56 -6.81 5.19 -6.46
CA GLU A 56 -5.89 6.09 -5.76
C GLU A 56 -5.06 5.30 -4.76
N LYS A 57 -3.75 5.42 -4.85
CA LYS A 57 -2.85 4.78 -3.91
C LYS A 57 -2.64 5.66 -2.68
N HIS A 58 -3.25 5.25 -1.58
CA HIS A 58 -3.07 5.92 -0.30
C HIS A 58 -1.69 5.64 0.29
N MET A 59 -1.12 6.63 0.93
CA MET A 59 0.13 6.46 1.66
C MET A 59 -0.12 6.21 3.14
N GLY A 60 -0.22 4.96 3.45
CA GLY A 60 -0.37 4.44 4.80
C GLY A 60 0.46 3.19 5.00
N SER A 61 -0.11 2.26 5.74
CA SER A 61 0.42 0.91 5.92
C SER A 61 -0.68 -0.10 5.65
N ARG A 62 -0.39 -1.11 4.83
CA ARG A 62 -1.33 -2.19 4.53
C ARG A 62 -1.78 -2.85 5.82
N ALA A 63 -3.09 -2.94 6.01
CA ALA A 63 -3.74 -3.51 7.15
C ALA A 63 -4.79 -4.54 6.74
N VAL A 64 -4.75 -5.71 7.36
CA VAL A 64 -5.85 -6.67 7.30
C VAL A 64 -6.67 -6.51 8.57
N VAL A 65 -7.97 -6.31 8.40
CA VAL A 65 -8.89 -6.11 9.51
C VAL A 65 -9.91 -7.23 9.54
N ILE A 66 -9.94 -7.98 10.63
CA ILE A 66 -10.98 -8.99 10.88
C ILE A 66 -11.90 -8.43 11.95
N ILE A 67 -13.20 -8.41 11.67
CA ILE A 67 -14.23 -7.95 12.59
C ILE A 67 -15.31 -9.01 12.72
N CYS A 68 -15.63 -9.37 13.94
CA CYS A 68 -16.75 -10.19 14.32
C CYS A 68 -17.86 -9.30 14.89
N ARG A 69 -19.10 -9.71 14.69
CA ARG A 69 -20.29 -9.04 15.23
C ARG A 69 -20.28 -9.02 16.77
N SER A 70 -19.69 -10.05 17.40
CA SER A 70 -19.53 -10.16 18.85
C SER A 70 -18.31 -11.00 19.22
N GLU A 71 -17.89 -10.93 20.50
CA GLU A 71 -16.84 -11.81 21.04
C GLU A 71 -17.20 -13.29 20.99
N ASP A 72 -18.51 -13.63 21.06
CA ASP A 72 -18.97 -15.01 20.93
C ASP A 72 -18.66 -15.55 19.53
N VAL A 73 -18.83 -14.74 18.49
CA VAL A 73 -18.46 -15.10 17.12
C VAL A 73 -16.94 -15.28 17.01
N ALA A 74 -16.14 -14.37 17.59
CA ALA A 74 -14.70 -14.51 17.63
C ALA A 74 -14.25 -15.82 18.29
N ARG A 75 -14.88 -16.19 19.41
CA ARG A 75 -14.63 -17.44 20.10
C ARG A 75 -15.04 -18.66 19.27
N GLN A 76 -16.24 -18.65 18.68
CA GLN A 76 -16.77 -19.79 17.93
C GLN A 76 -16.05 -20.02 16.61
N ARG A 77 -15.81 -18.93 15.84
CA ARG A 77 -15.26 -19.03 14.49
C ARG A 77 -13.74 -19.10 14.46
N PHE A 78 -13.08 -18.29 15.29
CA PHE A 78 -11.62 -18.18 15.33
C PHE A 78 -10.99 -18.91 16.52
N GLY A 79 -11.77 -19.34 17.50
CA GLY A 79 -11.28 -19.98 18.72
C GLY A 79 -10.51 -19.00 19.63
N VAL A 80 -10.76 -17.69 19.53
CA VAL A 80 -10.09 -16.65 20.30
C VAL A 80 -10.96 -16.22 21.46
N THR A 81 -10.35 -16.01 22.64
CA THR A 81 -11.04 -15.56 23.85
C THR A 81 -10.24 -14.43 24.50
N GLY A 82 -10.93 -13.37 24.94
CA GLY A 82 -10.32 -12.26 25.66
C GLY A 82 -9.48 -11.30 24.82
N GLU A 83 -9.65 -11.35 23.48
CA GLU A 83 -8.99 -10.43 22.55
C GLU A 83 -9.98 -9.50 21.84
N GLY A 84 -11.23 -9.40 22.32
CA GLY A 84 -12.28 -8.56 21.76
C GLY A 84 -12.93 -9.13 20.49
N ILE A 85 -13.50 -8.23 19.69
CA ILE A 85 -14.33 -8.57 18.52
C ILE A 85 -13.54 -8.74 17.22
N GLY A 86 -12.23 -8.63 17.24
CA GLY A 86 -11.44 -8.71 16.00
C GLY A 86 -10.00 -8.29 16.20
N ILE A 87 -9.33 -8.01 15.10
CA ILE A 87 -7.92 -7.65 15.06
C ILE A 87 -7.61 -6.79 13.83
N CYS A 88 -6.63 -5.90 13.98
CA CYS A 88 -5.94 -5.24 12.89
C CYS A 88 -4.47 -5.70 12.86
N TYR A 89 -4.02 -6.28 11.75
CA TYR A 89 -2.64 -6.72 11.59
C TYR A 89 -2.03 -6.27 10.27
N THR A 90 -0.71 -6.17 10.27
CA THR A 90 0.08 -5.72 9.12
C THR A 90 0.17 -6.81 8.03
N ARG A 91 0.65 -6.44 6.84
CA ARG A 91 0.92 -7.37 5.73
C ARG A 91 1.76 -8.60 6.14
N THR A 92 2.60 -8.48 7.15
CA THR A 92 3.45 -9.55 7.66
C THR A 92 2.89 -10.26 8.89
N GLY A 93 1.63 -10.07 9.22
CA GLY A 93 0.97 -10.76 10.33
C GLY A 93 1.36 -10.26 11.73
N ARG A 94 1.92 -9.05 11.84
CA ARG A 94 2.20 -8.40 13.14
C ARG A 94 0.99 -7.61 13.58
N ARG A 95 0.74 -7.51 14.88
CA ARG A 95 -0.27 -6.55 15.39
C ARG A 95 0.02 -5.16 14.83
N PHE A 96 -1.03 -4.47 14.42
CA PHE A 96 -0.87 -3.12 13.88
C PHE A 96 -0.60 -2.12 15.00
N PHE A 97 -1.31 -2.24 16.10
CA PHE A 97 -1.21 -1.38 17.27
C PHE A 97 -0.51 -2.06 18.45
N ASP A 98 0.29 -1.29 19.16
CA ASP A 98 0.84 -1.68 20.46
C ASP A 98 -0.14 -1.31 21.61
N ASP A 99 -1.04 -0.34 21.36
CA ASP A 99 -2.12 0.09 22.27
C ASP A 99 -3.40 -0.71 21.98
N ALA A 100 -3.75 -1.60 22.88
CA ALA A 100 -4.94 -2.44 22.79
C ALA A 100 -6.25 -1.63 22.90
N ALA A 101 -6.25 -0.49 23.63
CA ALA A 101 -7.41 0.35 23.77
C ALA A 101 -7.71 1.10 22.45
N LEU A 102 -6.68 1.62 21.79
CA LEU A 102 -6.79 2.26 20.48
C LEU A 102 -7.29 1.27 19.42
N GLU A 103 -6.76 0.02 19.41
CA GLU A 103 -7.23 -1.04 18.51
C GLU A 103 -8.70 -1.39 18.77
N ALA A 104 -9.10 -1.55 20.03
CA ALA A 104 -10.48 -1.89 20.41
C ALA A 104 -11.47 -0.79 20.00
N GLU A 105 -11.11 0.48 20.16
CA GLU A 105 -11.92 1.62 19.73
C GLU A 105 -12.06 1.65 18.21
N LEU A 106 -10.96 1.49 17.45
CA LEU A 106 -10.97 1.38 15.99
C LEU A 106 -11.94 0.28 15.52
N LEU A 107 -11.78 -0.92 16.05
CA LEU A 107 -12.61 -2.08 15.68
C LEU A 107 -14.09 -1.86 16.05
N SER A 108 -14.36 -1.21 17.18
CA SER A 108 -15.73 -0.88 17.60
C SER A 108 -16.39 0.12 16.65
N ARG A 109 -15.67 1.15 16.18
CA ARG A 109 -16.18 2.12 15.19
C ARG A 109 -16.46 1.44 13.84
N ILE A 110 -15.57 0.58 13.37
CA ILE A 110 -15.80 -0.16 12.11
C ILE A 110 -17.00 -1.09 12.25
N ARG A 111 -17.15 -1.81 13.38
CA ARG A 111 -18.34 -2.64 13.65
C ARG A 111 -19.61 -1.81 13.62
N ALA A 112 -19.62 -0.63 14.27
CA ALA A 112 -20.78 0.25 14.26
C ALA A 112 -21.15 0.70 12.84
N ALA A 113 -20.16 0.99 11.99
CA ALA A 113 -20.41 1.30 10.57
C ALA A 113 -21.02 0.11 9.81
N LEU A 114 -20.54 -1.10 10.05
CA LEU A 114 -21.12 -2.34 9.50
C LEU A 114 -22.56 -2.57 9.96
N ASP A 115 -22.85 -2.31 11.25
CA ASP A 115 -24.20 -2.41 11.82
C ASP A 115 -25.14 -1.40 11.15
N VAL A 116 -24.76 -0.11 11.07
CA VAL A 116 -25.55 0.99 10.45
C VAL A 116 -25.88 0.69 9.00
N ARG A 117 -24.97 0.07 8.25
CA ARG A 117 -25.17 -0.26 6.82
C ARG A 117 -25.88 -1.60 6.61
N GLY A 118 -26.30 -2.29 7.67
CA GLY A 118 -26.94 -3.60 7.56
C GLY A 118 -26.06 -4.67 6.92
N PHE A 119 -24.74 -4.55 7.07
CA PHE A 119 -23.76 -5.43 6.41
C PHE A 119 -23.97 -6.89 6.76
N TRP A 120 -24.23 -7.18 8.03
CA TRP A 120 -24.43 -8.55 8.51
C TRP A 120 -25.60 -9.26 7.85
N GLN A 121 -26.70 -8.52 7.60
CA GLN A 121 -27.90 -9.05 6.93
C GLN A 121 -27.64 -9.17 5.41
N THR A 122 -27.04 -8.16 4.81
CA THR A 122 -26.76 -8.14 3.37
C THR A 122 -25.88 -9.32 2.94
N PHE A 123 -24.86 -9.63 3.75
CA PHE A 123 -23.92 -10.72 3.47
C PHE A 123 -24.21 -12.01 4.24
N SER A 124 -25.32 -12.08 5.00
CA SER A 124 -25.68 -13.24 5.83
C SER A 124 -24.50 -13.75 6.65
N THR A 125 -23.77 -12.83 7.32
CA THR A 125 -22.51 -13.12 7.99
C THR A 125 -22.46 -12.50 9.38
N ASP A 126 -21.67 -13.08 10.27
CA ASP A 126 -21.36 -12.52 11.59
C ASP A 126 -19.88 -12.07 11.71
N TRP A 127 -19.09 -12.21 10.66
CA TRP A 127 -17.72 -11.71 10.60
C TRP A 127 -17.32 -11.31 9.18
N VAL A 128 -16.28 -10.47 9.06
CA VAL A 128 -15.70 -10.04 7.79
C VAL A 128 -14.19 -9.91 7.90
N CYS A 129 -13.50 -10.25 6.83
CA CYS A 129 -12.09 -9.95 6.62
C CYS A 129 -11.96 -8.88 5.53
N LEU A 130 -11.37 -7.74 5.87
CA LEU A 130 -11.16 -6.61 4.98
C LEU A 130 -9.66 -6.43 4.70
N ASP A 131 -9.35 -6.00 3.48
CA ASP A 131 -8.02 -5.54 3.08
C ASP A 131 -8.06 -4.02 2.96
N CYS A 132 -7.19 -3.35 3.69
CA CYS A 132 -7.26 -1.91 3.93
C CYS A 132 -5.88 -1.25 3.83
N GLU A 133 -5.89 0.06 3.68
CA GLU A 133 -4.75 0.92 4.00
C GLU A 133 -5.09 1.76 5.23
N LEU A 134 -4.22 1.77 6.24
CA LEU A 134 -4.38 2.57 7.45
C LEU A 134 -3.38 3.72 7.46
N MET A 135 -3.90 4.93 7.60
CA MET A 135 -3.15 6.19 7.63
C MET A 135 -3.22 6.84 9.01
N PRO A 136 -2.19 7.62 9.37
CA PRO A 136 -1.04 8.02 8.57
C PRO A 136 0.04 6.93 8.51
N TRP A 137 0.94 7.07 7.53
CA TRP A 137 2.12 6.20 7.42
C TRP A 137 2.97 6.21 8.70
N SER A 138 3.04 7.35 9.40
CA SER A 138 3.78 7.52 10.66
C SER A 138 3.34 6.56 11.77
N VAL A 139 2.13 6.04 11.77
CA VAL A 139 1.67 5.10 12.83
C VAL A 139 2.56 3.88 12.94
N LYS A 140 2.98 3.31 11.80
CA LYS A 140 3.84 2.10 11.80
C LYS A 140 5.29 2.39 11.45
N ALA A 141 5.55 3.49 10.76
CA ALA A 141 6.88 3.90 10.32
C ALA A 141 7.55 4.93 11.24
N GLN A 142 7.04 5.18 12.44
CA GLN A 142 7.52 6.26 13.32
C GLN A 142 9.02 6.19 13.61
N ALA A 143 9.54 5.00 13.94
CA ALA A 143 10.98 4.83 14.18
C ALA A 143 11.82 5.11 12.92
N LEU A 144 11.36 4.63 11.77
CA LEU A 144 11.99 4.87 10.47
C LEU A 144 12.01 6.37 10.13
N LEU A 145 10.87 7.05 10.33
CA LEU A 145 10.73 8.48 10.10
C LEU A 145 11.67 9.31 10.99
N LEU A 146 11.70 9.04 12.28
CA LEU A 146 12.50 9.78 13.24
C LEU A 146 14.00 9.53 13.06
N HIS A 147 14.40 8.27 12.91
CA HIS A 147 15.81 7.88 12.91
C HIS A 147 16.47 7.93 11.53
N GLN A 148 15.70 7.92 10.45
CA GLN A 148 16.24 7.97 9.10
C GLN A 148 15.78 9.22 8.34
N TYR A 149 14.52 9.36 8.00
CA TYR A 149 14.05 10.42 7.10
C TYR A 149 14.22 11.82 7.70
N ALA A 150 13.77 12.04 8.92
CA ALA A 150 13.86 13.34 9.57
C ALA A 150 15.32 13.70 9.91
N ALA A 151 16.10 12.73 10.39
CA ALA A 151 17.51 12.93 10.70
C ALA A 151 18.34 13.30 9.44
N VAL A 152 18.16 12.54 8.35
CA VAL A 152 18.82 12.81 7.06
C VAL A 152 18.39 14.16 6.52
N GLY A 153 17.09 14.47 6.50
CA GLY A 153 16.57 15.75 6.01
C GLY A 153 17.09 16.95 6.81
N ALA A 154 17.18 16.86 8.13
CA ALA A 154 17.67 17.92 8.99
C ALA A 154 19.19 18.16 8.79
N ALA A 155 19.98 17.07 8.84
CA ALA A 155 21.44 17.13 8.66
C ALA A 155 21.81 17.69 7.27
N SER A 156 21.15 17.17 6.21
CA SER A 156 21.41 17.63 4.84
C SER A 156 21.05 19.10 4.65
N ARG A 157 19.92 19.56 5.18
CA ARG A 157 19.54 20.99 5.08
C ARG A 157 20.54 21.90 5.77
N SER A 158 21.02 21.53 6.96
CA SER A 158 22.02 22.32 7.67
C SER A 158 23.33 22.36 6.90
N ALA A 159 23.89 21.21 6.54
CA ALA A 159 25.18 21.13 5.85
C ALA A 159 25.15 21.81 4.48
N LEU A 160 24.12 21.59 3.67
CA LEU A 160 23.98 22.21 2.35
C LEU A 160 23.69 23.72 2.46
N GLY A 161 23.00 24.17 3.51
CA GLY A 161 22.78 25.58 3.78
C GLY A 161 24.09 26.31 4.03
N GLU A 162 24.93 25.78 4.91
CA GLU A 162 26.27 26.35 5.19
C GLU A 162 27.19 26.29 3.98
N ALA A 163 27.22 25.16 3.26
CA ALA A 163 28.06 25.04 2.06
C ALA A 163 27.68 26.05 0.98
N VAL A 164 26.39 26.27 0.72
CA VAL A 164 25.94 27.29 -0.24
C VAL A 164 26.34 28.67 0.21
N ASN A 165 26.18 29.03 1.50
CA ASN A 165 26.57 30.34 2.02
C ASN A 165 28.07 30.58 1.88
N LEU A 166 28.92 29.58 2.16
CA LEU A 166 30.37 29.69 2.00
C LEU A 166 30.79 29.82 0.53
N LEU A 167 30.14 29.08 -0.37
CA LEU A 167 30.40 29.16 -1.80
C LEU A 167 29.97 30.52 -2.38
N GLU A 168 28.86 31.11 -1.92
CA GLU A 168 28.41 32.46 -2.29
C GLU A 168 29.45 33.53 -1.83
N GLN A 169 30.01 33.40 -0.63
CA GLN A 169 31.06 34.26 -0.15
C GLN A 169 32.35 34.12 -0.97
N ALA A 170 32.74 32.89 -1.33
CA ALA A 170 33.92 32.64 -2.16
C ALA A 170 33.75 33.22 -3.57
N GLN A 171 32.56 33.07 -4.16
CA GLN A 171 32.23 33.67 -5.46
C GLN A 171 32.29 35.18 -5.41
N ALA A 172 31.74 35.80 -4.36
CA ALA A 172 31.81 37.25 -4.14
C ALA A 172 33.28 37.75 -3.95
N ALA A 173 34.14 36.88 -3.42
CA ALA A 173 35.58 37.14 -3.32
C ALA A 173 36.36 36.87 -4.61
N GLY A 174 35.68 36.57 -5.71
CA GLY A 174 36.29 36.35 -7.02
C GLY A 174 36.88 34.96 -7.26
N GLN A 175 36.53 33.98 -6.44
CA GLN A 175 36.90 32.57 -6.65
C GLN A 175 36.02 31.92 -7.72
N ASP A 176 36.62 31.07 -8.55
CA ASP A 176 35.91 30.30 -9.56
C ASP A 176 35.25 29.06 -8.89
N VAL A 177 34.03 29.25 -8.42
CA VAL A 177 33.21 28.20 -7.72
C VAL A 177 31.83 28.01 -8.34
N ASP A 178 31.57 28.52 -9.52
CA ASP A 178 30.25 28.58 -10.14
C ASP A 178 29.61 27.20 -10.30
N GLU A 179 30.36 26.24 -10.85
CA GLU A 179 29.84 24.87 -11.03
C GLU A 179 29.51 24.22 -9.68
N LEU A 180 30.37 24.42 -8.69
CA LEU A 180 30.18 23.86 -7.35
C LEU A 180 28.97 24.50 -6.65
N LEU A 181 28.83 25.82 -6.79
CA LEU A 181 27.67 26.53 -6.24
C LEU A 181 26.36 26.10 -6.86
N ILE A 182 26.32 25.93 -8.18
CA ILE A 182 25.13 25.38 -8.87
C ILE A 182 24.79 23.98 -8.34
N LYS A 183 25.77 23.10 -8.22
CA LYS A 183 25.59 21.75 -7.69
C LYS A 183 25.00 21.76 -6.28
N PHE A 184 25.56 22.51 -5.36
CA PHE A 184 25.14 22.56 -3.97
C PHE A 184 23.78 23.25 -3.82
N ARG A 185 23.45 24.25 -4.63
CA ARG A 185 22.11 24.85 -4.69
C ARG A 185 21.07 23.84 -5.16
N THR A 186 21.37 23.06 -6.19
CA THR A 186 20.49 21.98 -6.68
C THR A 186 20.24 20.94 -5.59
N GLN A 187 21.29 20.46 -4.93
CA GLN A 187 21.18 19.49 -3.83
C GLN A 187 20.35 20.03 -2.66
N LYS A 188 20.54 21.31 -2.30
CA LYS A 188 19.73 21.98 -1.27
C LYS A 188 18.26 22.04 -1.64
N GLN A 189 17.92 22.36 -2.89
CA GLN A 189 16.56 22.39 -3.40
C GLN A 189 15.93 20.99 -3.35
N LEU A 190 16.60 19.97 -3.88
CA LEU A 190 16.13 18.58 -3.91
C LEU A 190 15.92 18.02 -2.49
N THR A 191 16.79 18.37 -1.55
CA THR A 191 16.63 18.02 -0.14
C THR A 191 15.40 18.71 0.48
N GLY A 192 15.10 19.94 0.07
CA GLY A 192 13.88 20.63 0.46
C GLY A 192 12.64 19.88 0.00
N GLN A 193 12.58 19.51 -1.27
CA GLN A 193 11.48 18.71 -1.86
C GLN A 193 11.32 17.36 -1.15
N TYR A 194 12.42 16.67 -0.85
CA TYR A 194 12.39 15.41 -0.10
C TYR A 194 11.74 15.56 1.28
N VAL A 195 12.07 16.62 2.01
CA VAL A 195 11.50 16.89 3.34
C VAL A 195 10.02 17.22 3.24
N GLU A 196 9.61 18.02 2.28
CA GLU A 196 8.21 18.35 2.07
C GLU A 196 7.42 17.10 1.65
N ALA A 197 7.98 16.26 0.77
CA ALA A 197 7.32 15.04 0.30
C ALA A 197 6.92 14.11 1.46
N TYR A 198 7.83 13.73 2.37
CA TYR A 198 7.47 12.79 3.42
C TYR A 198 6.57 13.41 4.51
N ARG A 199 6.58 14.74 4.69
CA ARG A 199 5.73 15.43 5.66
C ARG A 199 4.25 15.32 5.33
N HIS A 200 3.88 15.26 4.06
CA HIS A 200 2.49 15.09 3.65
C HIS A 200 1.81 13.85 4.22
N TYR A 201 2.58 12.82 4.56
CA TYR A 201 2.07 11.52 4.96
C TYR A 201 2.25 11.21 6.44
N CYS A 202 2.70 12.22 7.21
CA CYS A 202 3.03 12.07 8.62
C CYS A 202 2.31 13.12 9.45
N TRP A 203 1.47 12.66 10.35
CA TRP A 203 0.87 13.49 11.40
C TRP A 203 0.82 12.71 12.70
N PRO A 204 0.78 13.42 13.86
CA PRO A 204 0.69 12.75 15.16
C PRO A 204 -0.66 12.04 15.33
N VAL A 205 -0.63 10.89 16.00
CA VAL A 205 -1.82 10.12 16.34
C VAL A 205 -1.92 10.03 17.86
N HIS A 206 -2.97 10.63 18.40
CA HIS A 206 -3.28 10.65 19.83
C HIS A 206 -4.57 9.88 20.14
N SER A 207 -5.41 9.66 19.14
CA SER A 207 -6.70 8.97 19.25
C SER A 207 -7.10 8.35 17.91
N VAL A 208 -8.18 7.57 17.91
CA VAL A 208 -8.77 7.00 16.69
C VAL A 208 -9.25 8.09 15.72
N ALA A 209 -9.58 9.30 16.20
CA ALA A 209 -9.99 10.41 15.35
C ALA A 209 -8.87 10.90 14.40
N ASP A 210 -7.62 10.65 14.77
CA ASP A 210 -6.45 11.00 13.95
C ASP A 210 -6.14 9.97 12.88
N LEU A 211 -6.84 8.82 12.87
CA LEU A 211 -6.66 7.75 11.91
C LEU A 211 -7.60 7.90 10.71
N LYS A 212 -7.18 7.36 9.57
CA LYS A 212 -8.04 7.10 8.40
C LYS A 212 -7.80 5.68 7.93
N LEU A 213 -8.89 4.94 7.75
CA LEU A 213 -8.86 3.58 7.20
C LEU A 213 -9.52 3.57 5.83
N ALA A 214 -8.80 3.20 4.81
CA ALA A 214 -9.31 3.04 3.45
C ALA A 214 -9.44 1.54 3.12
N PRO A 215 -10.60 0.92 3.28
CA PRO A 215 -10.83 -0.44 2.84
C PRO A 215 -11.00 -0.48 1.32
N PHE A 216 -10.41 -1.47 0.66
CA PHE A 216 -10.50 -1.64 -0.78
C PHE A 216 -10.85 -3.06 -1.23
N HIS A 217 -10.82 -4.07 -0.33
CA HIS A 217 -11.42 -5.38 -0.60
C HIS A 217 -12.22 -5.91 0.59
N ILE A 218 -13.37 -6.48 0.29
CA ILE A 218 -14.05 -7.46 1.15
C ILE A 218 -13.49 -8.81 0.74
N LEU A 219 -12.58 -9.37 1.54
CA LEU A 219 -11.89 -10.61 1.19
C LEU A 219 -12.75 -11.84 1.44
N ALA A 220 -13.31 -11.95 2.64
CA ALA A 220 -14.11 -13.10 3.04
C ALA A 220 -15.17 -12.72 4.06
N THR A 221 -16.26 -13.46 4.01
CA THR A 221 -17.36 -13.52 4.98
C THR A 221 -17.57 -14.97 5.40
N GLN A 222 -18.65 -15.26 6.13
CA GLN A 222 -18.84 -16.57 6.76
C GLN A 222 -18.74 -17.75 5.79
N ASP A 223 -19.36 -17.64 4.62
CA ASP A 223 -19.53 -18.75 3.68
C ASP A 223 -18.93 -18.45 2.28
N GLU A 224 -18.31 -17.28 2.10
CA GLU A 224 -17.82 -16.85 0.79
C GLU A 224 -16.47 -16.13 0.87
N VAL A 225 -15.59 -16.44 -0.09
CA VAL A 225 -14.42 -15.62 -0.44
C VAL A 225 -14.79 -14.84 -1.69
N HIS A 226 -14.79 -13.50 -1.60
CA HIS A 226 -15.36 -12.61 -2.63
C HIS A 226 -14.45 -12.38 -3.85
N VAL A 227 -13.65 -13.37 -4.22
CA VAL A 227 -12.73 -13.31 -5.37
C VAL A 227 -13.42 -13.47 -6.73
N ASN A 228 -14.71 -13.83 -6.72
CA ASN A 228 -15.58 -13.87 -7.90
C ASN A 228 -16.21 -12.52 -8.25
N LYS A 229 -15.99 -11.50 -7.40
CA LYS A 229 -16.43 -10.12 -7.63
C LYS A 229 -15.31 -9.31 -8.25
N GLY A 230 -15.65 -8.43 -9.20
CA GLY A 230 -14.68 -7.50 -9.77
C GLY A 230 -14.27 -6.38 -8.81
N HIS A 231 -13.15 -5.74 -9.07
CA HIS A 231 -12.63 -4.68 -8.20
C HIS A 231 -13.61 -3.50 -8.05
N ALA A 232 -14.32 -3.10 -9.10
CA ALA A 232 -15.32 -2.04 -9.02
C ALA A 232 -16.43 -2.37 -8.00
N TRP A 233 -16.90 -3.62 -7.96
CA TRP A 233 -17.88 -4.05 -6.97
C TRP A 233 -17.37 -3.89 -5.52
N HIS A 234 -16.11 -4.26 -5.27
CA HIS A 234 -15.51 -4.06 -3.95
C HIS A 234 -15.47 -2.58 -3.58
N MET A 235 -15.03 -1.73 -4.51
CA MET A 235 -14.92 -0.30 -4.29
C MET A 235 -16.27 0.36 -4.01
N ASP A 236 -17.30 0.04 -4.81
CA ASP A 236 -18.65 0.59 -4.66
C ASP A 236 -19.30 0.15 -3.34
N THR A 237 -19.15 -1.13 -2.99
CA THR A 237 -19.70 -1.68 -1.75
C THR A 237 -19.04 -1.03 -0.53
N LEU A 238 -17.72 -0.88 -0.56
CA LEU A 238 -16.96 -0.27 0.51
C LEU A 238 -17.15 1.25 0.59
N ALA A 239 -17.36 1.93 -0.54
CA ALA A 239 -17.70 3.35 -0.54
C ALA A 239 -19.02 3.61 0.19
N GLN A 240 -20.01 2.72 0.04
CA GLN A 240 -21.24 2.80 0.82
C GLN A 240 -21.00 2.58 2.33
N LEU A 241 -20.14 1.63 2.70
CA LEU A 241 -19.76 1.41 4.09
C LEU A 241 -19.09 2.65 4.69
N CYS A 242 -18.17 3.27 3.95
CA CYS A 242 -17.42 4.45 4.41
C CYS A 242 -18.33 5.65 4.73
N GLN A 243 -19.49 5.76 4.12
CA GLN A 243 -20.46 6.83 4.43
C GLN A 243 -21.04 6.74 5.85
N ALA A 244 -20.96 5.58 6.51
CA ALA A 244 -21.48 5.43 7.88
C ALA A 244 -20.58 6.07 8.94
N ASP A 245 -19.29 6.23 8.64
CA ASP A 245 -18.32 6.90 9.52
C ASP A 245 -17.21 7.55 8.66
N SER A 246 -17.55 8.63 7.97
CA SER A 246 -16.63 9.34 7.06
C SER A 246 -15.46 10.05 7.76
N GLU A 247 -15.50 10.15 9.09
CA GLU A 247 -14.36 10.65 9.87
C GLU A 247 -13.23 9.62 9.95
N LEU A 248 -13.56 8.34 10.04
CA LEU A 248 -12.60 7.24 10.14
C LEU A 248 -12.41 6.53 8.79
N LEU A 249 -13.52 6.22 8.11
CA LEU A 249 -13.52 5.38 6.90
C LEU A 249 -13.43 6.26 5.65
N LEU A 250 -12.42 6.00 4.83
CA LEU A 250 -12.15 6.72 3.60
C LEU A 250 -12.47 5.85 2.38
N ALA A 251 -13.46 6.26 1.60
CA ALA A 251 -13.71 5.61 0.31
C ALA A 251 -12.57 5.94 -0.66
N THR A 252 -11.93 4.92 -1.20
CA THR A 252 -10.84 5.10 -2.17
C THR A 252 -11.43 5.49 -3.53
N PRO A 253 -11.07 6.64 -4.10
CA PRO A 253 -11.45 6.99 -5.46
C PRO A 253 -10.84 6.01 -6.46
N TYR A 254 -11.60 5.73 -7.54
CA TYR A 254 -11.11 4.88 -8.62
C TYR A 254 -11.68 5.29 -9.98
N LYS A 255 -11.02 4.85 -11.05
CA LYS A 255 -11.51 4.95 -12.44
C LYS A 255 -11.36 3.61 -13.14
N VAL A 256 -12.32 3.29 -14.00
CA VAL A 256 -12.22 2.16 -14.93
C VAL A 256 -11.62 2.68 -16.24
N VAL A 257 -10.58 2.01 -16.72
CA VAL A 257 -9.87 2.37 -17.95
C VAL A 257 -9.92 1.19 -18.93
N ASN A 258 -10.38 1.45 -20.17
CA ASN A 258 -10.24 0.51 -21.28
C ASN A 258 -8.87 0.72 -21.92
N VAL A 259 -7.99 -0.26 -21.81
CA VAL A 259 -6.60 -0.16 -22.29
C VAL A 259 -6.47 -0.23 -23.82
N ASN A 260 -7.55 -0.49 -24.55
CA ASN A 260 -7.62 -0.49 -26.00
C ASN A 260 -8.24 0.80 -26.57
N ASP A 261 -8.76 1.68 -25.72
CA ASP A 261 -9.34 2.96 -26.11
C ASP A 261 -8.41 4.11 -25.73
N THR A 262 -7.97 4.88 -26.71
CA THR A 262 -7.02 5.98 -26.54
C THR A 262 -7.56 7.08 -25.61
N SER A 263 -8.85 7.45 -25.76
CA SER A 263 -9.46 8.47 -24.88
C SER A 263 -9.49 8.01 -23.42
N SER A 264 -9.86 6.74 -23.18
CA SER A 264 -9.87 6.17 -21.85
C SER A 264 -8.48 6.11 -21.21
N LEU A 265 -7.44 5.83 -22.01
CA LEU A 265 -6.05 5.87 -21.57
C LEU A 265 -5.63 7.28 -21.15
N GLU A 266 -5.93 8.28 -22.00
CA GLU A 266 -5.62 9.68 -21.72
C GLU A 266 -6.30 10.18 -20.44
N GLU A 267 -7.56 9.81 -20.21
CA GLU A 267 -8.28 10.13 -18.97
C GLU A 267 -7.63 9.49 -17.73
N GLY A 268 -7.17 8.22 -17.84
CA GLY A 268 -6.46 7.54 -16.78
C GLY A 268 -5.10 8.19 -16.46
N ILE A 269 -4.35 8.59 -17.50
CA ILE A 269 -3.08 9.30 -17.37
C ILE A 269 -3.30 10.69 -16.75
N ALA A 270 -4.27 11.45 -17.25
CA ALA A 270 -4.59 12.76 -16.71
C ALA A 270 -4.97 12.69 -15.21
N TRP A 271 -5.74 11.67 -14.83
CA TRP A 271 -6.08 11.48 -13.43
C TRP A 271 -4.86 11.13 -12.56
N TRP A 272 -3.90 10.33 -13.06
CA TRP A 272 -2.65 10.08 -12.36
C TRP A 272 -1.83 11.36 -12.16
N HIS A 273 -1.77 12.22 -13.17
CA HIS A 273 -1.13 13.52 -13.04
C HIS A 273 -1.82 14.42 -12.01
N GLU A 274 -3.15 14.40 -11.95
CA GLU A 274 -3.92 15.11 -10.93
C GLU A 274 -3.58 14.60 -9.52
N LEU A 275 -3.61 13.26 -9.32
CA LEU A 275 -3.27 12.64 -8.04
C LEU A 275 -1.85 13.01 -7.59
N THR A 276 -0.87 12.84 -8.45
CA THR A 276 0.54 13.09 -8.13
C THR A 276 0.84 14.58 -8.00
N GLY A 277 0.18 15.44 -8.80
CA GLY A 277 0.33 16.88 -8.75
C GLY A 277 -0.19 17.52 -7.45
N ARG A 278 -1.17 16.90 -6.78
CA ARG A 278 -1.62 17.31 -5.44
C ARG A 278 -0.84 16.66 -4.29
N GLY A 279 0.25 15.96 -4.60
CA GLY A 279 1.11 15.29 -3.62
C GLY A 279 0.68 13.87 -3.25
N GLY A 280 -0.26 13.26 -3.98
CA GLY A 280 -0.65 11.86 -3.78
C GLY A 280 0.46 10.87 -4.19
N GLU A 281 0.42 9.65 -3.65
CA GLU A 281 1.42 8.62 -3.96
C GLU A 281 1.36 8.16 -5.44
N GLY A 282 0.20 8.23 -6.08
CA GLY A 282 -0.06 7.77 -7.42
C GLY A 282 -1.27 6.84 -7.47
N MET A 283 -1.19 5.77 -8.26
CA MET A 283 -2.29 4.82 -8.39
C MET A 283 -1.84 3.36 -8.32
N VAL A 284 -2.81 2.50 -8.02
CA VAL A 284 -2.72 1.05 -8.20
C VAL A 284 -3.59 0.67 -9.39
N VAL A 285 -3.01 -0.01 -10.36
CA VAL A 285 -3.73 -0.51 -11.54
C VAL A 285 -3.96 -2.00 -11.37
N LYS A 286 -5.22 -2.44 -11.46
CA LYS A 286 -5.65 -3.82 -11.27
C LYS A 286 -6.47 -4.26 -12.48
N PRO A 287 -6.49 -5.56 -12.86
CA PRO A 287 -7.48 -6.04 -13.83
C PRO A 287 -8.89 -5.82 -13.29
N SER A 288 -9.91 -5.71 -14.15
CA SER A 288 -11.30 -5.54 -13.70
C SER A 288 -11.77 -6.71 -12.83
N ASP A 289 -11.39 -7.94 -13.20
CA ASP A 289 -11.65 -9.13 -12.42
C ASP A 289 -10.63 -9.30 -11.29
N PHE A 290 -11.07 -9.74 -10.12
CA PHE A 290 -10.19 -10.00 -8.97
C PHE A 290 -9.12 -11.04 -9.29
N ILE A 291 -9.50 -12.13 -9.96
CA ILE A 291 -8.61 -13.16 -10.49
C ILE A 291 -8.68 -13.13 -12.01
N ALA A 292 -7.68 -12.55 -12.64
CA ALA A 292 -7.60 -12.48 -14.10
C ALA A 292 -6.52 -13.41 -14.66
N ARG A 293 -6.80 -13.95 -15.84
CA ARG A 293 -5.87 -14.81 -16.59
C ARG A 293 -5.52 -14.16 -17.90
N GLY A 294 -4.26 -14.09 -18.18
CA GLY A 294 -3.70 -13.58 -19.43
C GLY A 294 -3.04 -14.69 -20.26
N ARG A 295 -2.14 -14.29 -21.14
CA ARG A 295 -1.44 -15.19 -22.08
C ARG A 295 -0.60 -16.26 -21.39
N SER A 296 0.00 -15.94 -20.26
CA SER A 296 0.93 -16.81 -19.54
C SER A 296 0.37 -17.41 -18.25
N GLY A 297 -0.93 -17.32 -18.02
CA GLY A 297 -1.59 -17.77 -16.80
C GLY A 297 -2.16 -16.64 -15.97
N LEU A 298 -1.96 -16.65 -14.65
CA LEU A 298 -2.40 -15.55 -13.79
C LEU A 298 -1.64 -14.26 -14.11
N VAL A 299 -2.38 -13.15 -14.28
CA VAL A 299 -1.77 -11.83 -14.41
C VAL A 299 -1.49 -11.22 -13.04
N GLN A 300 -0.66 -10.17 -12.97
CA GLN A 300 -0.41 -9.45 -11.73
C GLN A 300 -1.74 -8.97 -11.14
N PRO A 301 -2.05 -9.29 -9.87
CA PRO A 301 -3.29 -8.86 -9.23
C PRO A 301 -3.35 -7.34 -9.06
N ALA A 302 -2.20 -6.70 -9.02
CA ALA A 302 -2.06 -5.26 -8.94
C ALA A 302 -0.66 -4.82 -9.38
N VAL A 303 -0.58 -3.66 -10.00
CA VAL A 303 0.65 -2.99 -10.39
C VAL A 303 0.60 -1.58 -9.85
N LYS A 304 1.63 -1.16 -9.07
CA LYS A 304 1.71 0.20 -8.55
C LYS A 304 2.39 1.13 -9.55
N CYS A 305 1.83 2.33 -9.70
CA CYS A 305 2.37 3.40 -10.51
C CYS A 305 2.48 4.66 -9.65
N ARG A 306 3.70 5.00 -9.23
CA ARG A 306 3.98 6.00 -8.21
C ARG A 306 4.48 7.30 -8.81
N GLY A 307 4.09 8.42 -8.20
CA GLY A 307 4.52 9.75 -8.59
C GLY A 307 5.94 10.08 -8.12
N SER A 308 6.52 11.10 -8.74
CA SER A 308 7.91 11.50 -8.53
C SER A 308 8.21 11.88 -7.08
N GLU A 309 7.32 12.59 -6.41
CA GLU A 309 7.55 13.04 -5.04
C GLU A 309 7.54 11.87 -4.04
N TYR A 310 6.67 10.88 -4.26
CA TYR A 310 6.72 9.66 -3.47
C TYR A 310 8.00 8.84 -3.73
N LEU A 311 8.41 8.73 -5.00
CA LEU A 311 9.65 8.04 -5.36
C LEU A 311 10.89 8.71 -4.77
N ARG A 312 10.84 10.04 -4.58
CA ARG A 312 11.87 10.81 -3.87
C ARG A 312 12.03 10.38 -2.41
N ILE A 313 10.94 10.00 -1.75
CA ILE A 313 10.99 9.44 -0.38
C ILE A 313 11.71 8.09 -0.39
N ILE A 314 11.42 7.24 -1.38
CA ILE A 314 11.93 5.86 -1.46
C ILE A 314 13.41 5.82 -1.87
N TYR A 315 13.80 6.60 -2.88
CA TYR A 315 15.12 6.52 -3.50
C TYR A 315 16.08 7.64 -3.10
N GLY A 316 15.59 8.63 -2.37
CA GLY A 316 16.36 9.78 -1.91
C GLY A 316 16.18 11.03 -2.75
N PRO A 317 16.69 12.18 -2.25
CA PRO A 317 16.43 13.49 -2.83
C PRO A 317 16.87 13.64 -4.30
N GLU A 318 17.94 12.99 -4.69
CA GLU A 318 18.57 13.12 -6.02
C GLU A 318 18.18 12.00 -7.00
N TYR A 319 17.13 11.21 -6.71
CA TYR A 319 16.82 10.02 -7.50
C TYR A 319 16.49 10.33 -8.98
N ASP A 320 15.90 11.49 -9.26
CA ASP A 320 15.45 11.94 -10.58
C ASP A 320 16.53 12.66 -11.39
N LEU A 321 17.74 12.81 -10.85
CA LEU A 321 18.89 13.23 -11.65
C LEU A 321 19.15 12.18 -12.75
N PRO A 322 19.51 12.61 -13.98
CA PRO A 322 19.59 11.70 -15.13
C PRO A 322 20.41 10.43 -14.89
N GLU A 323 21.57 10.54 -14.25
CA GLU A 323 22.46 9.42 -13.94
C GLU A 323 21.85 8.40 -12.94
N ASN A 324 21.14 8.91 -11.92
CA ASN A 324 20.47 8.09 -10.92
C ASN A 324 19.22 7.43 -11.51
N LEU A 325 18.44 8.19 -12.28
CA LEU A 325 17.25 7.71 -12.96
C LEU A 325 17.58 6.57 -13.93
N GLU A 326 18.65 6.72 -14.73
CA GLU A 326 19.09 5.69 -15.66
C GLU A 326 19.51 4.40 -14.93
N ARG A 327 20.20 4.51 -13.81
CA ARG A 327 20.56 3.37 -12.97
C ARG A 327 19.32 2.67 -12.40
N LEU A 328 18.29 3.42 -11.99
CA LEU A 328 17.03 2.87 -11.48
C LEU A 328 16.20 2.21 -12.59
N ARG A 329 16.28 2.72 -13.83
CA ARG A 329 15.62 2.12 -14.99
C ARG A 329 16.09 0.71 -15.30
N GLN A 330 17.29 0.33 -14.87
CA GLN A 330 17.85 -1.01 -15.05
C GLN A 330 17.35 -2.03 -14.02
N ARG A 331 16.38 -1.69 -13.15
CA ARG A 331 15.83 -2.59 -12.14
C ARG A 331 15.11 -3.79 -12.77
N GLY A 332 15.28 -4.99 -12.20
CA GLY A 332 14.65 -6.22 -12.65
C GLY A 332 13.34 -6.52 -11.91
N LEU A 333 12.21 -6.64 -12.62
CA LEU A 333 10.89 -6.89 -12.02
C LEU A 333 10.52 -8.37 -11.91
N GLY A 334 11.16 -9.26 -12.66
CA GLY A 334 10.73 -10.65 -12.82
C GLY A 334 10.54 -11.40 -11.50
N ARG A 335 11.51 -11.31 -10.59
CA ARG A 335 11.41 -11.96 -9.27
C ARG A 335 10.27 -11.37 -8.43
N LYS A 336 10.13 -10.05 -8.42
CA LYS A 336 9.07 -9.37 -7.66
C LYS A 336 7.68 -9.73 -8.16
N ARG A 337 7.51 -9.82 -9.48
CA ARG A 337 6.26 -10.26 -10.12
C ARG A 337 5.92 -11.71 -9.80
N SER A 338 6.91 -12.61 -9.89
CA SER A 338 6.73 -14.02 -9.52
C SER A 338 6.36 -14.17 -8.05
N LEU A 339 6.99 -13.40 -7.17
CA LEU A 339 6.68 -13.39 -5.74
C LEU A 339 5.24 -12.95 -5.49
N ALA A 340 4.81 -11.83 -6.09
CA ALA A 340 3.47 -11.30 -5.96
C ALA A 340 2.39 -12.31 -6.38
N LEU A 341 2.59 -13.03 -7.48
CA LEU A 341 1.65 -14.06 -7.94
C LEU A 341 1.55 -15.26 -7.00
N ARG A 342 2.68 -15.73 -6.48
CA ARG A 342 2.71 -16.87 -5.53
C ARG A 342 2.07 -16.49 -4.20
N GLU A 343 2.38 -15.31 -3.67
CA GLU A 343 1.77 -14.79 -2.44
C GLU A 343 0.25 -14.59 -2.63
N PHE A 344 -0.18 -14.06 -3.77
CA PHE A 344 -1.58 -13.89 -4.12
C PHE A 344 -2.33 -15.22 -4.14
N ALA A 345 -1.80 -16.23 -4.84
CA ALA A 345 -2.42 -17.55 -4.91
C ALA A 345 -2.53 -18.21 -3.53
N LEU A 346 -1.46 -18.14 -2.72
CA LEU A 346 -1.48 -18.68 -1.35
C LEU A 346 -2.46 -17.93 -0.45
N GLY A 347 -2.54 -16.60 -0.57
CA GLY A 347 -3.47 -15.80 0.21
C GLY A 347 -4.93 -16.20 -0.03
N ILE A 348 -5.32 -16.35 -1.30
CA ILE A 348 -6.67 -16.81 -1.67
C ILE A 348 -6.93 -18.24 -1.19
N GLU A 349 -6.01 -19.17 -1.43
CA GLU A 349 -6.15 -20.55 -0.97
C GLU A 349 -6.31 -20.62 0.56
N GLY A 350 -5.58 -19.80 1.31
CA GLY A 350 -5.72 -19.71 2.77
C GLY A 350 -7.12 -19.27 3.20
N LEU A 351 -7.67 -18.23 2.55
CA LEU A 351 -9.04 -17.77 2.81
C LEU A 351 -10.08 -18.84 2.48
N GLU A 352 -9.96 -19.49 1.31
CA GLU A 352 -10.88 -20.54 0.89
C GLU A 352 -10.88 -21.74 1.84
N ARG A 353 -9.70 -22.17 2.29
CA ARG A 353 -9.58 -23.24 3.31
C ARG A 353 -10.24 -22.83 4.62
N PHE A 354 -10.04 -21.59 5.06
CA PHE A 354 -10.68 -21.11 6.27
C PHE A 354 -12.21 -21.08 6.13
N VAL A 355 -12.74 -20.52 5.05
CA VAL A 355 -14.18 -20.45 4.80
C VAL A 355 -14.80 -21.86 4.75
N ARG A 356 -14.12 -22.82 4.10
CA ARG A 356 -14.55 -24.24 4.08
C ARG A 356 -14.39 -24.96 5.44
N SER A 357 -13.98 -24.24 6.49
CA SER A 357 -13.78 -24.81 7.83
C SER A 357 -12.73 -25.94 7.89
N GLU A 358 -11.71 -25.87 7.01
CA GLU A 358 -10.57 -26.77 7.11
C GLU A 358 -9.80 -26.54 8.41
N PRO A 359 -9.08 -27.55 8.93
CA PRO A 359 -8.26 -27.36 10.13
C PRO A 359 -7.29 -26.21 9.98
N LEU A 360 -7.14 -25.38 11.03
CA LEU A 360 -6.32 -24.14 11.01
C LEU A 360 -4.89 -24.37 10.51
N ARG A 361 -4.30 -25.54 10.79
CA ARG A 361 -2.98 -25.92 10.26
C ARG A 361 -2.90 -25.85 8.73
N ARG A 362 -4.00 -26.18 8.03
CA ARG A 362 -4.08 -26.16 6.56
C ARG A 362 -4.14 -24.73 6.04
N VAL A 363 -4.80 -23.85 6.77
CA VAL A 363 -4.80 -22.40 6.50
C VAL A 363 -3.40 -21.85 6.70
N HIS A 364 -2.76 -22.25 7.78
CA HIS A 364 -1.41 -21.79 8.12
C HIS A 364 -0.33 -22.27 7.15
N GLU A 365 -0.49 -23.40 6.46
CA GLU A 365 0.39 -23.78 5.35
C GLU A 365 0.48 -22.66 4.31
N CYS A 366 -0.64 -22.01 4.00
CA CYS A 366 -0.69 -20.89 3.06
C CYS A 366 -0.12 -19.60 3.67
N VAL A 367 -0.59 -19.22 4.86
CA VAL A 367 -0.14 -17.99 5.55
C VAL A 367 1.37 -18.01 5.78
N PHE A 368 1.93 -19.12 6.25
CA PHE A 368 3.36 -19.25 6.48
C PHE A 368 4.14 -19.40 5.19
N GLY A 369 3.51 -19.93 4.14
CA GLY A 369 4.04 -19.90 2.80
C GLY A 369 4.29 -18.47 2.30
N VAL A 370 3.34 -17.57 2.52
CA VAL A 370 3.51 -16.14 2.17
C VAL A 370 4.66 -15.52 2.97
N LEU A 371 4.76 -15.77 4.28
CA LEU A 371 5.87 -15.26 5.09
C LEU A 371 7.24 -15.81 4.67
N ALA A 372 7.30 -17.07 4.27
CA ALA A 372 8.55 -17.66 3.76
C ALA A 372 8.97 -17.04 2.43
N LEU A 373 8.02 -16.79 1.53
CA LEU A 373 8.26 -16.14 0.24
C LEU A 373 8.77 -14.70 0.41
N GLU A 374 8.34 -13.97 1.43
CA GLU A 374 8.79 -12.61 1.69
C GLU A 374 10.31 -12.50 1.92
N SER A 375 10.94 -13.58 2.37
CA SER A 375 12.39 -13.64 2.58
C SER A 375 13.19 -13.87 1.28
N GLU A 376 12.53 -14.15 0.15
CA GLU A 376 13.21 -14.32 -1.13
C GLU A 376 13.82 -13.00 -1.63
N PRO A 377 15.06 -13.02 -2.12
CA PRO A 377 15.72 -11.80 -2.57
C PRO A 377 15.07 -11.25 -3.84
N VAL A 378 14.83 -9.96 -3.84
CA VAL A 378 14.40 -9.17 -5.01
C VAL A 378 15.49 -8.18 -5.40
N ASP A 379 15.31 -7.52 -6.54
CA ASP A 379 16.22 -6.44 -6.94
C ASP A 379 16.21 -5.33 -5.88
N PRO A 380 17.36 -4.93 -5.31
CA PRO A 380 17.41 -3.93 -4.25
C PRO A 380 16.98 -2.52 -4.68
N ARG A 381 16.75 -2.32 -5.98
CA ARG A 381 16.23 -1.08 -6.57
C ARG A 381 14.69 -1.03 -6.65
N LEU A 382 13.96 -2.00 -6.00
CA LEU A 382 12.49 -2.10 -6.01
C LEU A 382 11.87 -1.60 -4.72
#